data_f801adca1c27a8f6bafc910683020434
#
_entry.id   f801adca1c27a8f6bafc910683020434
#
_cell.length_a   1.000
_cell.length_b   1.000
_cell.length_c   1.000
_cell.angle_alpha   90.00
_cell.angle_beta   90.00
_cell.angle_gamma   90.00
#
_symmetry.space_group_name_H-M   'P 1'
#
loop_
_entity.id
_entity.type
_entity.pdbx_description
1 polymer ?
#
loop_
_entity_poly.entity_id
_entity_poly.type
_entity_poly.pdbx_seq_one_letter_code
_entity_poly.pdbx_strand_id
1 'polypeptide(L)'
;MRPLRYEGPIQRERLHYLDWLRVLAVLGVFYAHTADIFDKFYWHIKGGEQNTGLLVLVVFGTEWGMALFFFLAGASAWFALASRTAGQFVSERFTRLIIPCLVGFILLSPPIAYLIAISHSLYHGNFLQFYPYYFENIHISWNPQWLGIYAYHLWFLVFLFVISTLALPVLLYLKRE
;
A
#
# COMPACT_ATOMS: atom_id res chain seq x y z
N MET A 1 5.67 -39.13 42.99
CA MET A 1 4.86 -38.62 41.86
C MET A 1 5.01 -37.12 41.84
N ARG A 2 5.70 -36.56 40.78
CA ARG A 2 5.74 -35.10 40.57
C ARG A 2 4.45 -34.69 39.88
N PRO A 3 3.74 -33.66 40.33
CA PRO A 3 2.56 -33.18 39.62
C PRO A 3 2.96 -32.61 38.27
N LEU A 4 2.26 -33.02 37.21
CA LEU A 4 2.40 -32.45 35.87
C LEU A 4 2.08 -30.97 35.96
N ARG A 5 3.10 -30.13 35.69
CA ARG A 5 2.93 -28.67 35.61
C ARG A 5 2.14 -28.38 34.32
N TYR A 6 0.91 -27.98 34.45
CA TYR A 6 0.06 -27.52 33.36
C TYR A 6 0.67 -26.24 32.80
N GLU A 7 1.42 -26.39 31.69
CA GLU A 7 1.87 -25.23 30.92
C GLU A 7 0.64 -24.69 30.19
N GLY A 8 0.10 -23.59 30.65
CA GLY A 8 -0.99 -22.89 29.98
C GLY A 8 -0.61 -22.53 28.54
N PRO A 9 -1.60 -22.20 27.67
CA PRO A 9 -1.35 -21.88 26.27
C PRO A 9 -0.31 -20.78 26.18
N ILE A 10 0.75 -21.01 25.39
CA ILE A 10 1.83 -20.03 25.12
C ILE A 10 1.15 -18.77 24.59
N GLN A 11 0.97 -17.77 25.45
CA GLN A 11 0.55 -16.43 25.03
C GLN A 11 1.67 -15.87 24.14
N ARG A 12 1.43 -15.87 22.82
CA ARG A 12 2.35 -15.21 21.89
C ARG A 12 2.36 -13.72 22.22
N GLU A 13 3.47 -13.23 22.73
CA GLU A 13 3.67 -11.81 22.92
C GLU A 13 3.42 -11.06 21.61
N ARG A 14 2.51 -10.09 21.65
CA ARG A 14 2.21 -9.23 20.53
C ARG A 14 3.41 -8.31 20.32
N LEU A 15 3.99 -8.35 19.12
CA LEU A 15 5.17 -7.54 18.80
C LEU A 15 4.74 -6.07 18.55
N HIS A 16 4.41 -5.37 19.63
CA HIS A 16 3.89 -3.99 19.60
C HIS A 16 4.78 -3.03 18.82
N TYR A 17 6.10 -3.26 18.82
CA TYR A 17 7.03 -2.41 18.08
C TYR A 17 6.82 -2.49 16.55
N LEU A 18 6.41 -3.65 16.00
CA LEU A 18 6.07 -3.76 14.57
C LEU A 18 4.78 -3.00 14.24
N ASP A 19 3.81 -2.97 15.14
CA ASP A 19 2.58 -2.23 14.94
C ASP A 19 2.86 -0.71 15.01
N TRP A 20 3.71 -0.28 15.94
CA TRP A 20 4.17 1.12 15.99
C TRP A 20 4.94 1.55 14.75
N LEU A 21 5.86 0.70 14.25
CA LEU A 21 6.59 0.99 13.02
C LEU A 21 5.64 1.15 11.82
N ARG A 22 4.58 0.36 11.73
CA ARG A 22 3.56 0.52 10.69
C ARG A 22 2.83 1.85 10.80
N VAL A 23 2.40 2.21 12.00
CA VAL A 23 1.72 3.49 12.22
C VAL A 23 2.62 4.66 11.84
N LEU A 24 3.88 4.65 12.29
CA LEU A 24 4.85 5.68 11.94
C LEU A 24 5.14 5.72 10.44
N ALA A 25 5.26 4.57 9.78
CA ALA A 25 5.44 4.50 8.33
C ALA A 25 4.25 5.09 7.57
N VAL A 26 3.01 4.79 7.97
CA VAL A 26 1.80 5.37 7.36
C VAL A 26 1.74 6.88 7.57
N LEU A 27 2.05 7.36 8.77
CA LEU A 27 2.14 8.80 9.04
C LEU A 27 3.24 9.46 8.21
N GLY A 28 4.40 8.82 8.06
CA GLY A 28 5.49 9.29 7.21
C GLY A 28 5.06 9.45 5.74
N VAL A 29 4.34 8.46 5.19
CA VAL A 29 3.78 8.54 3.83
C VAL A 29 2.76 9.68 3.71
N PHE A 30 1.87 9.84 4.69
CA PHE A 30 0.90 10.93 4.70
C PHE A 30 1.59 12.30 4.65
N TYR A 31 2.61 12.52 5.48
CA TYR A 31 3.37 13.77 5.49
C TYR A 31 4.19 13.97 4.21
N ALA A 32 4.80 12.92 3.66
CA ALA A 32 5.52 13.00 2.41
C ALA A 32 4.59 13.43 1.26
N HIS A 33 3.43 12.80 1.11
CA HIS A 33 2.45 13.17 0.07
C HIS A 33 1.81 14.55 0.29
N THR A 34 1.69 15.00 1.54
CA THR A 34 1.30 16.39 1.80
C THR A 34 2.40 17.36 1.36
N ALA A 35 3.66 17.01 1.58
CA ALA A 35 4.80 17.82 1.17
C ALA A 35 4.98 17.88 -0.36
N ASP A 36 4.59 16.81 -1.09
CA ASP A 36 4.59 16.76 -2.56
C ASP A 36 3.82 17.91 -3.23
N ILE A 37 2.80 18.45 -2.54
CA ILE A 37 2.02 19.59 -3.03
C ILE A 37 2.87 20.88 -3.06
N PHE A 38 3.82 21.01 -2.13
CA PHE A 38 4.61 22.22 -1.89
C PHE A 38 6.09 22.08 -2.24
N ASP A 39 6.54 20.93 -2.74
CA ASP A 39 7.92 20.75 -3.20
C ASP A 39 8.10 21.13 -4.68
N LYS A 40 9.30 20.94 -5.22
CA LYS A 40 9.66 21.24 -6.61
C LYS A 40 9.56 20.02 -7.53
N PHE A 41 9.27 18.83 -7.02
CA PHE A 41 9.05 17.64 -7.86
C PHE A 41 7.73 17.72 -8.60
N TYR A 42 7.65 17.03 -9.73
CA TYR A 42 6.39 16.92 -10.46
C TYR A 42 5.36 16.14 -9.63
N TRP A 43 4.25 16.79 -9.35
CA TRP A 43 3.07 16.19 -8.74
C TRP A 43 1.82 16.62 -9.49
N HIS A 44 0.78 15.83 -9.43
CA HIS A 44 -0.45 16.06 -10.21
C HIS A 44 -1.12 17.41 -9.92
N ILE A 45 -1.07 17.87 -8.67
CA ILE A 45 -1.62 19.16 -8.24
C ILE A 45 -0.58 19.83 -7.36
N LYS A 46 -0.18 21.08 -7.73
CA LYS A 46 0.83 21.86 -7.01
C LYS A 46 0.21 23.08 -6.32
N GLY A 47 0.72 23.39 -5.13
CA GLY A 47 0.47 24.66 -4.46
C GLY A 47 1.21 25.83 -5.14
N GLY A 48 0.74 27.06 -4.88
CA GLY A 48 1.36 28.26 -5.47
C GLY A 48 2.77 28.56 -4.95
N GLU A 49 3.07 28.20 -3.70
CA GLU A 49 4.38 28.37 -3.09
C GLU A 49 5.12 27.03 -3.03
N GLN A 50 6.38 27.03 -3.45
CA GLN A 50 7.22 25.84 -3.48
C GLN A 50 8.43 26.00 -2.56
N ASN A 51 8.70 24.99 -1.71
CA ASN A 51 9.80 24.98 -0.76
C ASN A 51 10.78 23.85 -1.07
N THR A 52 12.05 24.21 -1.30
CA THR A 52 13.11 23.23 -1.58
C THR A 52 13.43 22.33 -0.36
N GLY A 53 13.20 22.81 0.87
CA GLY A 53 13.44 22.02 2.08
C GLY A 53 12.50 20.80 2.18
N LEU A 54 11.28 20.90 1.69
CA LEU A 54 10.33 19.79 1.66
C LEU A 54 10.75 18.68 0.70
N LEU A 55 11.55 19.02 -0.32
CA LEU A 55 12.10 18.04 -1.25
C LEU A 55 12.91 16.93 -0.54
N VAL A 56 13.68 17.27 0.49
CA VAL A 56 14.45 16.29 1.27
C VAL A 56 13.50 15.28 1.95
N LEU A 57 12.40 15.75 2.52
CA LEU A 57 11.39 14.89 3.15
C LEU A 57 10.71 13.96 2.13
N VAL A 58 10.37 14.50 0.97
CA VAL A 58 9.73 13.74 -0.12
C VAL A 58 10.68 12.67 -0.68
N VAL A 59 11.92 13.04 -1.03
CA VAL A 59 12.92 12.09 -1.52
C VAL A 59 13.19 11.00 -0.49
N PHE A 60 13.40 11.36 0.77
CA PHE A 60 13.60 10.39 1.83
C PHE A 60 12.39 9.47 1.99
N GLY A 61 11.17 10.04 1.99
CA GLY A 61 9.93 9.28 2.10
C GLY A 61 9.71 8.31 0.93
N THR A 62 10.06 8.72 -0.29
CA THR A 62 9.92 7.89 -1.50
C THR A 62 10.92 6.74 -1.51
N GLU A 63 12.20 7.01 -1.24
CA GLU A 63 13.26 6.00 -1.31
C GLU A 63 13.15 4.96 -0.19
N TRP A 64 12.90 5.40 1.05
CA TRP A 64 12.90 4.52 2.22
C TRP A 64 11.52 3.99 2.59
N GLY A 65 10.47 4.75 2.30
CA GLY A 65 9.11 4.38 2.71
C GLY A 65 8.65 3.07 2.08
N MET A 66 8.85 2.89 0.78
CA MET A 66 8.46 1.67 0.08
C MET A 66 9.25 0.45 0.56
N ALA A 67 10.58 0.58 0.73
CA ALA A 67 11.42 -0.48 1.26
C ALA A 67 10.98 -0.89 2.67
N LEU A 68 10.66 0.08 3.54
CA LEU A 68 10.17 -0.17 4.89
C LEU A 68 8.83 -0.93 4.88
N PHE A 69 7.88 -0.56 4.02
CA PHE A 69 6.60 -1.28 3.92
C PHE A 69 6.78 -2.72 3.46
N PHE A 70 7.64 -2.98 2.48
CA PHE A 70 7.93 -4.35 2.04
C PHE A 70 8.63 -5.15 3.14
N PHE A 71 9.55 -4.56 3.87
CA PHE A 71 10.20 -5.18 5.02
C PHE A 71 9.18 -5.56 6.11
N LEU A 72 8.32 -4.61 6.52
CA LEU A 72 7.27 -4.85 7.51
C LEU A 72 6.26 -5.91 7.07
N ALA A 73 5.95 -5.96 5.78
CA ALA A 73 5.08 -6.97 5.21
C ALA A 73 5.74 -8.36 5.22
N GLY A 74 7.03 -8.45 4.90
CA GLY A 74 7.82 -9.68 4.97
C GLY A 74 7.92 -10.22 6.40
N ALA A 75 8.28 -9.36 7.37
CA ALA A 75 8.30 -9.72 8.79
C ALA A 75 6.93 -10.22 9.26
N SER A 76 5.86 -9.54 8.85
CA SER A 76 4.48 -9.94 9.19
C SER A 76 4.09 -11.29 8.56
N ALA A 77 4.55 -11.56 7.33
CA ALA A 77 4.31 -12.83 6.65
C ALA A 77 5.02 -13.98 7.39
N TRP A 78 6.26 -13.76 7.80
CA TRP A 78 7.03 -14.73 8.58
C TRP A 78 6.31 -15.16 9.85
N PHE A 79 5.85 -14.19 10.65
CA PHE A 79 5.11 -14.48 11.88
C PHE A 79 3.73 -15.08 11.63
N ALA A 80 3.03 -14.64 10.59
CA ALA A 80 1.71 -15.17 10.23
C ALA A 80 1.76 -16.65 9.85
N LEU A 81 2.75 -17.06 9.06
CA LEU A 81 2.95 -18.45 8.64
C LEU A 81 3.34 -19.40 9.79
N ALA A 82 3.65 -18.87 10.97
CA ALA A 82 3.89 -19.72 12.14
C ALA A 82 2.62 -20.40 12.68
N SER A 83 1.43 -19.91 12.32
CA SER A 83 0.14 -20.42 12.80
C SER A 83 -0.90 -20.65 11.71
N ARG A 84 -0.53 -20.46 10.44
CA ARG A 84 -1.46 -20.50 9.31
C ARG A 84 -0.94 -21.42 8.22
N THR A 85 -1.86 -22.07 7.53
CA THR A 85 -1.54 -22.80 6.29
C THR A 85 -1.29 -21.80 5.15
N ALA A 86 -0.60 -22.28 4.09
CA ALA A 86 -0.37 -21.47 2.88
C ALA A 86 -1.68 -20.91 2.28
N GLY A 87 -2.73 -21.73 2.19
CA GLY A 87 -4.03 -21.32 1.67
C GLY A 87 -4.71 -20.26 2.53
N GLN A 88 -4.68 -20.40 3.85
CA GLN A 88 -5.21 -19.39 4.78
C GLN A 88 -4.44 -18.07 4.65
N PHE A 89 -3.12 -18.13 4.53
CA PHE A 89 -2.29 -16.94 4.34
C PHE A 89 -2.68 -16.18 3.06
N VAL A 90 -2.77 -16.86 1.92
CA VAL A 90 -3.13 -16.23 0.64
C VAL A 90 -4.55 -15.64 0.69
N SER A 91 -5.52 -16.39 1.24
CA SER A 91 -6.90 -15.92 1.36
C SER A 91 -7.02 -14.66 2.24
N GLU A 92 -6.31 -14.63 3.38
CA GLU A 92 -6.29 -13.44 4.24
C GLU A 92 -5.60 -12.25 3.57
N ARG A 93 -4.51 -12.50 2.83
CA ARG A 93 -3.84 -11.44 2.05
C ARG A 93 -4.74 -10.90 0.95
N PHE A 94 -5.44 -11.78 0.22
CA PHE A 94 -6.41 -11.37 -0.78
C PHE A 94 -7.48 -10.45 -0.17
N THR A 95 -8.11 -10.88 0.90
CA THR A 95 -9.18 -10.11 1.56
C THR A 95 -8.68 -8.77 2.12
N ARG A 96 -7.44 -8.72 2.62
CA ARG A 96 -6.90 -7.51 3.26
C ARG A 96 -6.22 -6.54 2.29
N LEU A 97 -5.83 -6.98 1.11
CA LEU A 97 -5.11 -6.16 0.14
C LEU A 97 -5.94 -5.93 -1.12
N ILE A 98 -6.48 -6.99 -1.73
CA ILE A 98 -7.16 -6.88 -3.02
C ILE A 98 -8.56 -6.29 -2.87
N ILE A 99 -9.33 -6.71 -1.86
CA ILE A 99 -10.67 -6.15 -1.65
C ILE A 99 -10.62 -4.65 -1.35
N PRO A 100 -9.81 -4.14 -0.40
CA PRO A 100 -9.66 -2.70 -0.21
C PRO A 100 -9.10 -1.97 -1.44
N CYS A 101 -8.21 -2.61 -2.20
CA CYS A 101 -7.70 -2.06 -3.44
C CYS A 101 -8.83 -1.84 -4.47
N LEU A 102 -9.69 -2.84 -4.69
CA LEU A 102 -10.83 -2.73 -5.60
C LEU A 102 -11.83 -1.67 -5.15
N VAL A 103 -12.18 -1.67 -3.87
CA VAL A 103 -13.08 -0.65 -3.31
C VAL A 103 -12.48 0.75 -3.46
N GLY A 104 -11.21 0.92 -3.11
CA GLY A 104 -10.49 2.19 -3.28
C GLY A 104 -10.40 2.62 -4.73
N PHE A 105 -10.15 1.69 -5.66
CA PHE A 105 -10.11 1.96 -7.09
C PHE A 105 -11.44 2.51 -7.62
N ILE A 106 -12.55 1.92 -7.19
CA ILE A 106 -13.89 2.36 -7.61
C ILE A 106 -14.25 3.71 -6.96
N LEU A 107 -13.97 3.88 -5.65
CA LEU A 107 -14.47 5.04 -4.91
C LEU A 107 -13.50 6.24 -4.90
N LEU A 108 -12.18 6.00 -4.89
CA LEU A 108 -11.18 7.06 -4.69
C LEU A 108 -10.50 7.49 -6.00
N SER A 109 -10.27 6.56 -6.94
CA SER A 109 -9.53 6.92 -8.16
C SER A 109 -10.30 7.89 -9.07
N PRO A 110 -11.63 7.75 -9.33
CA PRO A 110 -12.36 8.71 -10.16
C PRO A 110 -12.39 10.13 -9.60
N PRO A 111 -12.63 10.38 -8.28
CA PRO A 111 -12.52 11.73 -7.73
C PRO A 111 -11.13 12.36 -7.89
N ILE A 112 -10.07 11.59 -7.67
CA ILE A 112 -8.69 12.08 -7.86
C ILE A 112 -8.45 12.45 -9.32
N ALA A 113 -8.82 11.55 -10.25
CA ALA A 113 -8.70 11.79 -11.68
C ALA A 113 -9.50 13.02 -12.14
N TYR A 114 -10.71 13.20 -11.61
CA TYR A 114 -11.54 14.37 -11.88
C TYR A 114 -10.87 15.68 -11.45
N LEU A 115 -10.37 15.73 -10.20
CA LEU A 115 -9.66 16.90 -9.69
C LEU A 115 -8.42 17.24 -10.52
N ILE A 116 -7.66 16.24 -10.95
CA ILE A 116 -6.51 16.42 -11.84
C ILE A 116 -6.97 16.95 -13.21
N ALA A 117 -8.01 16.35 -13.79
CA ALA A 117 -8.51 16.73 -15.11
C ALA A 117 -9.02 18.21 -15.14
N ILE A 118 -9.76 18.63 -14.12
CA ILE A 118 -10.23 20.03 -14.03
C ILE A 118 -9.07 21.00 -13.73
N SER A 119 -8.12 20.65 -12.88
CA SER A 119 -6.97 21.51 -12.54
C SER A 119 -6.06 21.79 -13.74
N HIS A 120 -5.98 20.86 -14.69
CA HIS A 120 -5.24 20.99 -15.94
C HIS A 120 -6.11 21.43 -17.12
N SER A 121 -7.36 21.80 -16.89
CA SER A 121 -8.33 22.21 -17.95
C SER A 121 -8.53 21.13 -19.04
N LEU A 122 -8.36 19.86 -18.68
CA LEU A 122 -8.55 18.73 -19.58
C LEU A 122 -10.02 18.26 -19.62
N TYR A 123 -10.83 18.68 -18.67
CA TYR A 123 -12.24 18.34 -18.58
C TYR A 123 -13.06 19.52 -18.01
N HIS A 124 -14.26 19.75 -18.57
CA HIS A 124 -15.12 20.89 -18.22
C HIS A 124 -16.53 20.47 -17.76
N GLY A 125 -16.83 19.16 -17.69
CA GLY A 125 -18.11 18.62 -17.23
C GLY A 125 -18.17 18.47 -15.71
N ASN A 126 -19.32 18.00 -15.21
CA ASN A 126 -19.50 17.69 -13.80
C ASN A 126 -18.94 16.30 -13.44
N PHE A 127 -18.78 16.04 -12.13
CA PHE A 127 -18.23 14.78 -11.63
C PHE A 127 -19.08 13.54 -12.01
N LEU A 128 -20.42 13.67 -12.02
CA LEU A 128 -21.31 12.54 -12.34
C LEU A 128 -21.15 12.08 -13.79
N GLN A 129 -20.87 13.02 -14.71
CA GLN A 129 -20.57 12.71 -16.10
C GLN A 129 -19.15 12.16 -16.27
N PHE A 130 -18.21 12.63 -15.45
CA PHE A 130 -16.83 12.16 -15.48
C PHE A 130 -16.67 10.73 -14.95
N TYR A 131 -17.52 10.31 -14.03
CA TYR A 131 -17.39 9.00 -13.39
C TYR A 131 -17.43 7.83 -14.39
N PRO A 132 -18.46 7.66 -15.27
CA PRO A 132 -18.43 6.62 -16.31
C PRO A 132 -17.29 6.85 -17.32
N TYR A 133 -17.05 8.09 -17.73
CA TYR A 133 -15.98 8.46 -18.66
C TYR A 133 -14.61 7.98 -18.18
N TYR A 134 -14.33 8.05 -16.88
CA TYR A 134 -13.08 7.55 -16.31
C TYR A 134 -12.86 6.07 -16.60
N PHE A 135 -13.87 5.22 -16.37
CA PHE A 135 -13.75 3.77 -16.59
C PHE A 135 -13.70 3.39 -18.07
N GLU A 136 -14.39 4.13 -18.94
CA GLU A 136 -14.35 3.92 -20.39
C GLU A 136 -12.97 4.22 -21.00
N ASN A 137 -12.19 5.08 -20.37
CA ASN A 137 -10.88 5.49 -20.84
C ASN A 137 -9.71 4.79 -20.13
N ILE A 138 -9.95 3.72 -19.39
CA ILE A 138 -8.88 2.91 -18.79
C ILE A 138 -8.28 2.00 -19.86
N HIS A 139 -7.00 2.22 -20.16
CA HIS A 139 -6.24 1.38 -21.09
C HIS A 139 -5.35 0.41 -20.32
N ILE A 140 -5.78 -0.83 -20.20
CA ILE A 140 -5.02 -1.91 -19.58
C ILE A 140 -3.96 -2.41 -20.59
N SER A 141 -2.70 -2.44 -20.18
CA SER A 141 -1.59 -2.94 -20.98
C SER A 141 -0.76 -3.96 -20.20
N TRP A 142 0.09 -4.71 -20.90
CA TRP A 142 1.04 -5.63 -20.27
C TRP A 142 2.10 -4.90 -19.41
N ASN A 143 2.33 -3.62 -19.66
CA ASN A 143 3.18 -2.81 -18.82
C ASN A 143 2.41 -2.40 -17.54
N PRO A 144 2.86 -2.80 -16.33
CA PRO A 144 2.13 -2.54 -15.08
C PRO A 144 2.06 -1.05 -14.68
N GLN A 145 2.69 -0.15 -15.43
CA GLN A 145 2.63 1.30 -15.21
C GLN A 145 1.19 1.85 -15.25
N TRP A 146 0.27 1.20 -15.99
CA TRP A 146 -1.13 1.60 -16.01
C TRP A 146 -1.78 1.56 -14.61
N LEU A 147 -1.33 0.66 -13.71
CA LEU A 147 -1.79 0.66 -12.31
C LEU A 147 -1.46 1.96 -11.59
N GLY A 148 -0.26 2.51 -11.79
CA GLY A 148 0.12 3.81 -11.23
C GLY A 148 -0.67 4.98 -11.85
N ILE A 149 -0.97 4.92 -13.13
CA ILE A 149 -1.71 5.97 -13.86
C ILE A 149 -3.18 6.02 -13.41
N TYR A 150 -3.85 4.87 -13.31
CA TYR A 150 -5.29 4.82 -13.04
C TYR A 150 -5.62 4.51 -11.58
N ALA A 151 -4.82 3.69 -10.90
CA ALA A 151 -5.06 3.33 -9.50
C ALA A 151 -4.26 4.18 -8.51
N TYR A 152 -3.43 5.11 -8.98
CA TYR A 152 -2.58 5.98 -8.14
C TYR A 152 -1.79 5.17 -7.10
N HIS A 153 -1.94 5.45 -5.81
CA HIS A 153 -1.24 4.78 -4.72
C HIS A 153 -1.69 3.34 -4.45
N LEU A 154 -2.83 2.91 -5.02
CA LEU A 154 -3.37 1.56 -4.80
C LEU A 154 -2.55 0.47 -5.49
N TRP A 155 -1.71 0.81 -6.49
CA TRP A 155 -0.81 -0.13 -7.15
C TRP A 155 0.06 -0.90 -6.13
N PHE A 156 0.44 -0.24 -5.03
CA PHE A 156 1.25 -0.83 -3.98
C PHE A 156 0.58 -2.05 -3.35
N LEU A 157 -0.73 -2.03 -3.12
CA LEU A 157 -1.48 -3.16 -2.54
C LEU A 157 -1.45 -4.39 -3.45
N VAL A 158 -1.54 -4.18 -4.76
CA VAL A 158 -1.44 -5.25 -5.76
C VAL A 158 -0.05 -5.88 -5.75
N PHE A 159 1.00 -5.04 -5.81
CA PHE A 159 2.38 -5.52 -5.76
C PHE A 159 2.70 -6.22 -4.44
N LEU A 160 2.20 -5.70 -3.33
CA LEU A 160 2.39 -6.33 -2.02
C LEU A 160 1.73 -7.72 -1.96
N PHE A 161 0.55 -7.87 -2.55
CA PHE A 161 -0.11 -9.17 -2.67
C PHE A 161 0.71 -10.14 -3.54
N VAL A 162 1.12 -9.71 -4.73
CA VAL A 162 1.89 -10.53 -5.67
C VAL A 162 3.22 -10.95 -5.04
N ILE A 163 4.00 -10.02 -4.52
CA ILE A 163 5.30 -10.30 -3.92
C ILE A 163 5.17 -11.22 -2.70
N SER A 164 4.19 -10.99 -1.82
CA SER A 164 3.99 -11.86 -0.65
C SER A 164 3.55 -13.28 -1.03
N THR A 165 2.81 -13.43 -2.13
CA THR A 165 2.40 -14.74 -2.65
C THR A 165 3.55 -15.45 -3.34
N LEU A 166 4.35 -14.73 -4.14
CA LEU A 166 5.56 -15.30 -4.79
C LEU A 166 6.65 -15.66 -3.78
N ALA A 167 6.78 -14.93 -2.70
CA ALA A 167 7.72 -15.24 -1.61
C ALA A 167 7.30 -16.44 -0.75
N LEU A 168 6.03 -16.87 -0.82
CA LEU A 168 5.47 -17.93 0.01
C LEU A 168 6.25 -19.25 -0.04
N PRO A 169 6.63 -19.80 -1.22
CA PRO A 169 7.43 -21.04 -1.28
C PRO A 169 8.77 -20.93 -0.53
N VAL A 170 9.44 -19.78 -0.68
CA VAL A 170 10.73 -19.52 0.00
C VAL A 170 10.52 -19.45 1.52
N LEU A 171 9.50 -18.73 1.97
CA LEU A 171 9.17 -18.62 3.39
C LEU A 171 8.82 -19.96 4.02
N LEU A 172 8.11 -20.83 3.27
CA LEU A 172 7.75 -22.18 3.73
C LEU A 172 8.98 -23.09 3.77
N TYR A 173 9.88 -22.97 2.79
CA TYR A 173 11.15 -23.72 2.77
C TYR A 173 12.01 -23.38 3.99
N LEU A 174 12.26 -22.09 4.25
CA LEU A 174 13.04 -21.61 5.39
C LEU A 174 12.44 -21.96 6.76
N LYS A 175 11.15 -22.28 6.82
CA LYS A 175 10.50 -22.72 8.07
C LYS A 175 10.55 -24.22 8.32
N ARG A 176 10.97 -25.01 7.33
CA ARG A 176 11.13 -26.47 7.48
C ARG A 176 12.44 -26.88 8.13
N GLU A 177 13.42 -25.97 8.11
CA GLU A 177 14.70 -26.09 8.80
C GLU A 177 14.62 -25.55 10.24
#